data_7ac124f9dbf8d7e949798706d8f9daf5
#
_entry.id   7ac124f9dbf8d7e949798706d8f9daf5
#
_cell.length_a   1.000
_cell.length_b   1.000
_cell.length_c   1.000
_cell.angle_alpha   90.00
_cell.angle_beta   90.00
_cell.angle_gamma   90.00
#
_symmetry.space_group_name_H-M   'P 1'
#
loop_
_entity.id
_entity.type
_entity.pdbx_description
1 polymer ?
#
loop_
_entity_poly.entity_id
_entity_poly.type
_entity_poly.pdbx_seq_one_letter_code
_entity_poly.pdbx_strand_id
1 'polypeptide(L)'
;DIAKEGRRPIFEAKIATLAQLHNADYEAIGLADFGKPGNYFERQISRWTKQYQLSETQDIDTMNKLIEWLPKNIPHDDANSIVHGDYRLDNMVLHPTEPKVAAVLDWELSTLGHPLGDFTYHLMQWYMPADGASTQTLNGANFEALNIPTAEEYTRLYCQHTQRDGIENMDYYISYNMFRLAGILQGIVGRVRDGTASNAHAAAMADRVKPLADVGWHYAQKAGAV
;
A
#
# COMPACT_ATOMS: atom_id res chain seq x y z
N ASP A 1 22.92 2.16 -7.59
CA ASP A 1 22.13 1.69 -8.75
C ASP A 1 22.28 0.17 -8.88
N ILE A 2 21.16 -0.54 -9.02
CA ILE A 2 21.13 -1.98 -9.20
C ILE A 2 21.18 -2.28 -10.71
N ALA A 3 22.12 -3.13 -11.13
CA ALA A 3 22.22 -3.60 -12.51
C ALA A 3 20.90 -4.31 -12.92
N LYS A 4 20.57 -4.26 -14.22
CA LYS A 4 19.30 -4.81 -14.73
C LYS A 4 19.07 -6.27 -14.29
N GLU A 5 20.11 -7.08 -14.36
CA GLU A 5 20.09 -8.51 -14.04
C GLU A 5 19.75 -8.77 -12.56
N GLY A 6 20.11 -7.85 -11.68
CA GLY A 6 19.86 -7.96 -10.24
C GLY A 6 18.48 -7.51 -9.80
N ARG A 7 17.69 -6.84 -10.65
CA ARG A 7 16.41 -6.23 -10.23
C ARG A 7 15.35 -7.27 -9.92
N ARG A 8 15.08 -8.23 -10.83
CA ARG A 8 14.08 -9.29 -10.59
C ARG A 8 14.38 -10.08 -9.32
N PRO A 9 15.62 -10.59 -9.08
CA PRO A 9 15.94 -11.24 -7.82
C PRO A 9 15.69 -10.40 -6.56
N ILE A 10 15.87 -9.07 -6.64
CA ILE A 10 15.54 -8.17 -5.52
C ILE A 10 14.03 -8.07 -5.31
N PHE A 11 13.22 -7.99 -6.36
CA PHE A 11 11.76 -8.02 -6.22
C PHE A 11 11.28 -9.34 -5.62
N GLU A 12 11.88 -10.46 -6.02
CA GLU A 12 11.61 -11.78 -5.45
C GLU A 12 12.00 -11.84 -3.97
N ALA A 13 13.17 -11.33 -3.60
CA ALA A 13 13.59 -11.25 -2.20
C ALA A 13 12.66 -10.36 -1.35
N LYS A 14 12.21 -9.23 -1.90
CA LYS A 14 11.27 -8.33 -1.21
C LYS A 14 9.96 -9.05 -0.90
N ILE A 15 9.36 -9.73 -1.89
CA ILE A 15 8.08 -10.38 -1.66
C ILE A 15 8.19 -11.60 -0.74
N ALA A 16 9.30 -12.34 -0.82
CA ALA A 16 9.59 -13.43 0.11
C ALA A 16 9.73 -12.91 1.56
N THR A 17 10.38 -11.77 1.76
CA THR A 17 10.53 -11.14 3.08
C THR A 17 9.17 -10.69 3.64
N LEU A 18 8.31 -10.07 2.82
CA LEU A 18 6.97 -9.69 3.25
C LEU A 18 6.13 -10.92 3.62
N ALA A 19 6.20 -11.97 2.80
CA ALA A 19 5.49 -13.21 3.08
C ALA A 19 5.98 -13.90 4.37
N GLN A 20 7.27 -13.85 4.66
CA GLN A 20 7.82 -14.33 5.93
C GLN A 20 7.24 -13.57 7.12
N LEU A 21 7.13 -12.25 7.02
CA LEU A 21 6.49 -11.42 8.05
C LEU A 21 5.04 -11.82 8.26
N HIS A 22 4.27 -11.97 7.17
CA HIS A 22 2.86 -12.33 7.24
C HIS A 22 2.59 -13.76 7.71
N ASN A 23 3.55 -14.68 7.50
CA ASN A 23 3.46 -16.06 7.96
C ASN A 23 3.99 -16.25 9.39
N ALA A 24 4.56 -15.23 10.01
CA ALA A 24 5.07 -15.35 11.38
C ALA A 24 3.92 -15.65 12.35
N ASP A 25 4.10 -16.69 13.15
CA ASP A 25 3.21 -16.98 14.27
C ASP A 25 3.44 -15.95 15.38
N TYR A 26 2.72 -14.84 15.31
CA TYR A 26 2.90 -13.71 16.21
C TYR A 26 2.55 -14.05 17.67
N GLU A 27 1.70 -15.05 17.91
CA GLU A 27 1.38 -15.52 19.26
C GLU A 27 2.55 -16.32 19.83
N ALA A 28 3.11 -17.25 19.05
CA ALA A 28 4.24 -18.09 19.49
C ALA A 28 5.51 -17.29 19.78
N ILE A 29 5.71 -16.14 19.11
CA ILE A 29 6.85 -15.25 19.38
C ILE A 29 6.55 -14.14 20.40
N GLY A 30 5.40 -14.22 21.09
CA GLY A 30 5.06 -13.31 22.20
C GLY A 30 4.54 -11.93 21.77
N LEU A 31 3.98 -11.79 20.58
CA LEU A 31 3.43 -10.56 20.04
C LEU A 31 1.88 -10.54 19.94
N ALA A 32 1.20 -11.36 20.74
CA ALA A 32 -0.26 -11.42 20.76
C ALA A 32 -0.93 -10.07 21.12
N ASP A 33 -0.24 -9.21 21.85
CA ASP A 33 -0.66 -7.87 22.27
C ASP A 33 -0.03 -6.72 21.45
N PHE A 34 0.71 -7.03 20.39
CA PHE A 34 1.37 -6.04 19.53
C PHE A 34 0.39 -5.11 18.79
N GLY A 35 -0.87 -5.48 18.71
CA GLY A 35 -1.94 -4.67 18.12
C GLY A 35 -3.30 -5.26 18.44
N LYS A 36 -4.34 -4.59 17.98
CA LYS A 36 -5.72 -5.06 18.13
C LYS A 36 -6.11 -5.95 16.96
N PRO A 37 -6.30 -7.26 17.14
CA PRO A 37 -6.72 -8.15 16.06
C PRO A 37 -8.15 -7.85 15.59
N GLY A 38 -8.46 -8.25 14.35
CA GLY A 38 -9.78 -8.09 13.73
C GLY A 38 -10.15 -6.66 13.31
N ASN A 39 -11.13 -6.54 12.45
CA ASN A 39 -11.68 -5.25 11.96
C ASN A 39 -10.63 -4.26 11.45
N TYR A 40 -9.54 -4.77 10.86
CA TYR A 40 -8.43 -3.94 10.41
C TYR A 40 -8.88 -2.87 9.41
N PHE A 41 -9.56 -3.27 8.34
CA PHE A 41 -10.01 -2.33 7.30
C PHE A 41 -11.00 -1.31 7.83
N GLU A 42 -11.96 -1.71 8.67
CA GLU A 42 -12.93 -0.79 9.27
C GLU A 42 -12.21 0.34 10.06
N ARG A 43 -11.25 -0.06 10.92
CA ARG A 43 -10.46 0.92 11.70
C ARG A 43 -9.63 1.84 10.81
N GLN A 44 -8.98 1.27 9.80
CA GLN A 44 -8.12 2.06 8.90
C GLN A 44 -8.94 3.02 8.02
N ILE A 45 -10.06 2.57 7.46
CA ILE A 45 -10.95 3.42 6.65
C ILE A 45 -11.47 4.57 7.52
N SER A 46 -11.96 4.28 8.74
CA SER A 46 -12.44 5.30 9.67
C SER A 46 -11.33 6.32 10.01
N ARG A 47 -10.10 5.86 10.30
CA ARG A 47 -8.95 6.72 10.58
C ARG A 47 -8.62 7.64 9.40
N TRP A 48 -8.50 7.10 8.19
CA TRP A 48 -8.11 7.85 7.01
C TRP A 48 -9.20 8.78 6.51
N THR A 49 -10.48 8.40 6.65
CA THR A 49 -11.63 9.27 6.41
C THR A 49 -11.57 10.50 7.31
N LYS A 50 -11.40 10.28 8.62
CA LYS A 50 -11.31 11.39 9.58
C LYS A 50 -10.13 12.31 9.29
N GLN A 51 -8.97 11.75 8.97
CA GLN A 51 -7.77 12.53 8.63
C GLN A 51 -8.00 13.35 7.35
N TYR A 52 -8.57 12.75 6.30
CA TYR A 52 -8.89 13.44 5.05
C TYR A 52 -9.82 14.63 5.31
N GLN A 53 -10.96 14.40 5.97
CA GLN A 53 -11.96 15.44 6.27
C GLN A 53 -11.38 16.62 7.08
N LEU A 54 -10.50 16.34 8.05
CA LEU A 54 -9.85 17.39 8.85
C LEU A 54 -8.85 18.22 8.03
N SER A 55 -8.26 17.64 7.00
CA SER A 55 -7.22 18.26 6.18
C SER A 55 -7.73 18.71 4.80
N GLU A 56 -9.00 18.54 4.50
CA GLU A 56 -9.60 18.85 3.20
C GLU A 56 -9.36 20.29 2.78
N THR A 57 -8.89 20.48 1.56
CA THR A 57 -8.63 21.79 0.95
C THR A 57 -9.43 22.01 -0.33
N GLN A 58 -10.01 20.97 -0.87
CA GLN A 58 -10.86 20.98 -2.07
C GLN A 58 -11.86 19.81 -2.01
N ASP A 59 -13.04 19.99 -2.57
CA ASP A 59 -14.02 18.91 -2.72
C ASP A 59 -13.60 17.96 -3.86
N ILE A 60 -13.39 16.68 -3.54
CA ILE A 60 -13.03 15.63 -4.50
C ILE A 60 -14.12 14.58 -4.49
N ASP A 61 -15.00 14.61 -5.50
CA ASP A 61 -16.15 13.70 -5.64
C ASP A 61 -15.77 12.21 -5.47
N THR A 62 -14.66 11.79 -6.08
CA THR A 62 -14.19 10.42 -5.99
C THR A 62 -13.71 10.03 -4.58
N MET A 63 -13.18 10.96 -3.79
CA MET A 63 -12.90 10.71 -2.37
C MET A 63 -14.19 10.55 -1.56
N ASN A 64 -15.18 11.38 -1.80
CA ASN A 64 -16.48 11.27 -1.11
C ASN A 64 -17.15 9.93 -1.40
N LYS A 65 -17.15 9.50 -2.65
CA LYS A 65 -17.65 8.17 -3.06
C LYS A 65 -16.90 7.02 -2.38
N LEU A 66 -15.58 7.10 -2.31
CA LEU A 66 -14.76 6.08 -1.63
C LEU A 66 -15.04 6.01 -0.13
N ILE A 67 -15.20 7.18 0.54
CA ILE A 67 -15.56 7.27 1.96
C ILE A 67 -16.89 6.56 2.24
N GLU A 68 -17.86 6.67 1.33
CA GLU A 68 -19.17 6.03 1.48
C GLU A 68 -19.16 4.54 1.13
N TRP A 69 -18.41 4.16 0.10
CA TRP A 69 -18.46 2.81 -0.47
C TRP A 69 -17.57 1.80 0.28
N LEU A 70 -16.33 2.18 0.59
CA LEU A 70 -15.35 1.27 1.18
C LEU A 70 -15.83 0.60 2.48
N PRO A 71 -16.42 1.30 3.47
CA PRO A 71 -16.82 0.68 4.72
C PRO A 71 -18.01 -0.29 4.57
N LYS A 72 -18.78 -0.17 3.49
CA LYS A 72 -19.97 -1.03 3.23
C LYS A 72 -19.62 -2.30 2.46
N ASN A 73 -18.39 -2.40 1.93
CA ASN A 73 -17.98 -3.45 1.01
C ASN A 73 -16.69 -4.15 1.46
N ILE A 74 -16.36 -4.09 2.75
CA ILE A 74 -15.19 -4.78 3.30
C ILE A 74 -15.33 -6.29 3.05
N PRO A 75 -14.36 -6.93 2.38
CA PRO A 75 -14.38 -8.37 2.19
C PRO A 75 -14.41 -9.14 3.52
N HIS A 76 -15.14 -10.24 3.54
CA HIS A 76 -15.18 -11.14 4.70
C HIS A 76 -13.92 -12.02 4.70
N ASP A 77 -12.86 -11.53 5.33
CA ASP A 77 -11.63 -12.27 5.58
C ASP A 77 -11.07 -11.82 6.94
N ASP A 78 -10.99 -12.76 7.88
CA ASP A 78 -10.54 -12.51 9.26
C ASP A 78 -9.05 -12.75 9.45
N ALA A 79 -8.25 -12.81 8.37
CA ALA A 79 -6.83 -13.02 8.45
C ALA A 79 -6.14 -11.92 9.27
N ASN A 80 -5.28 -12.34 10.19
CA ASN A 80 -4.44 -11.46 11.01
C ASN A 80 -2.98 -11.88 10.89
N SER A 81 -2.11 -10.92 10.78
CA SER A 81 -0.66 -11.08 10.76
C SER A 81 0.03 -9.86 11.35
N ILE A 82 1.32 -9.94 11.54
CA ILE A 82 2.13 -8.72 11.70
C ILE A 82 2.17 -8.02 10.33
N VAL A 83 1.69 -6.78 10.27
CA VAL A 83 1.81 -5.93 9.09
C VAL A 83 2.81 -4.83 9.33
N HIS A 84 3.58 -4.48 8.31
CA HIS A 84 4.56 -3.39 8.40
C HIS A 84 3.88 -2.01 8.35
N GLY A 85 2.86 -1.87 7.50
CA GLY A 85 2.10 -0.64 7.34
C GLY A 85 2.69 0.39 6.37
N ASP A 86 4.00 0.31 6.04
CA ASP A 86 4.68 1.10 5.00
C ASP A 86 5.78 0.29 4.31
N TYR A 87 5.44 -0.93 3.86
CA TYR A 87 6.40 -1.84 3.23
C TYR A 87 6.78 -1.37 1.82
N ARG A 88 7.96 -0.78 1.70
CA ARG A 88 8.47 -0.20 0.45
C ARG A 88 10.00 -0.29 0.39
N LEU A 89 10.55 -0.14 -0.81
CA LEU A 89 12.01 -0.30 -1.02
C LEU A 89 12.84 0.70 -0.19
N ASP A 90 12.33 1.91 0.01
CA ASP A 90 13.03 2.93 0.80
C ASP A 90 13.19 2.53 2.27
N ASN A 91 12.34 1.62 2.77
CA ASN A 91 12.36 1.10 4.13
C ASN A 91 13.09 -0.25 4.22
N MET A 92 14.05 -0.50 3.31
CA MET A 92 14.82 -1.75 3.28
C MET A 92 16.30 -1.49 3.15
N VAL A 93 17.08 -2.32 3.83
CA VAL A 93 18.52 -2.46 3.60
C VAL A 93 18.72 -3.70 2.76
N LEU A 94 19.27 -3.52 1.55
CA LEU A 94 19.63 -4.65 0.70
C LEU A 94 21.03 -5.16 1.07
N HIS A 95 21.25 -6.45 0.92
CA HIS A 95 22.57 -7.03 1.09
C HIS A 95 23.52 -6.48 0.00
N PRO A 96 24.78 -6.13 0.33
CA PRO A 96 25.66 -5.43 -0.60
C PRO A 96 26.05 -6.22 -1.84
N THR A 97 26.03 -7.54 -1.79
CA THR A 97 26.50 -8.43 -2.87
C THR A 97 25.49 -9.51 -3.27
N GLU A 98 24.45 -9.76 -2.48
CA GLU A 98 23.45 -10.78 -2.76
C GLU A 98 22.07 -10.16 -2.94
N PRO A 99 21.19 -10.72 -3.77
CA PRO A 99 19.82 -10.21 -3.95
C PRO A 99 18.94 -10.62 -2.73
N LYS A 100 19.23 -10.03 -1.59
CA LYS A 100 18.55 -10.30 -0.31
C LYS A 100 18.19 -9.00 0.39
N VAL A 101 17.08 -9.00 1.10
CA VAL A 101 16.77 -7.99 2.10
C VAL A 101 17.54 -8.34 3.37
N ALA A 102 18.47 -7.49 3.77
CA ALA A 102 19.27 -7.65 4.98
C ALA A 102 18.51 -7.16 6.23
N ALA A 103 17.71 -6.10 6.08
CA ALA A 103 16.86 -5.58 7.15
C ALA A 103 15.66 -4.83 6.57
N VAL A 104 14.57 -4.79 7.34
CA VAL A 104 13.42 -3.91 7.13
C VAL A 104 13.46 -2.85 8.21
N LEU A 105 13.21 -1.61 7.82
CA LEU A 105 13.31 -0.42 8.66
C LEU A 105 11.93 0.24 8.80
N ASP A 106 11.82 1.19 9.74
CA ASP A 106 10.65 2.07 9.89
C ASP A 106 9.36 1.33 10.29
N TRP A 107 9.43 0.65 11.43
CA TRP A 107 8.36 -0.16 12.01
C TRP A 107 7.29 0.62 12.77
N GLU A 108 7.31 1.96 12.74
CA GLU A 108 6.43 2.80 13.56
C GLU A 108 4.93 2.65 13.24
N LEU A 109 4.60 2.18 12.02
CA LEU A 109 3.22 1.91 11.60
C LEU A 109 2.83 0.43 11.73
N SER A 110 3.74 -0.42 12.20
CA SER A 110 3.52 -1.85 12.35
C SER A 110 2.50 -2.17 13.44
N THR A 111 1.70 -3.18 13.18
CA THR A 111 0.65 -3.64 14.10
C THR A 111 0.16 -5.04 13.71
N LEU A 112 -0.73 -5.61 14.50
CA LEU A 112 -1.56 -6.73 14.02
C LEU A 112 -2.63 -6.22 13.06
N GLY A 113 -2.66 -6.77 11.85
CA GLY A 113 -3.55 -6.33 10.80
C GLY A 113 -3.75 -7.36 9.70
N HIS A 114 -4.51 -6.96 8.68
CA HIS A 114 -4.82 -7.84 7.56
C HIS A 114 -3.66 -7.88 6.55
N PRO A 115 -3.07 -9.04 6.25
CA PRO A 115 -1.89 -9.15 5.39
C PRO A 115 -2.11 -8.61 3.98
N LEU A 116 -3.34 -8.73 3.42
CA LEU A 116 -3.62 -8.18 2.09
C LEU A 116 -3.67 -6.66 2.08
N GLY A 117 -3.97 -6.01 3.21
CA GLY A 117 -3.86 -4.55 3.33
C GLY A 117 -2.42 -4.06 3.17
N ASP A 118 -1.46 -4.82 3.70
CA ASP A 118 -0.03 -4.52 3.60
C ASP A 118 0.55 -4.92 2.23
N PHE A 119 0.24 -6.13 1.76
CA PHE A 119 0.67 -6.60 0.44
C PHE A 119 0.20 -5.68 -0.68
N THR A 120 -1.08 -5.29 -0.69
CA THR A 120 -1.63 -4.45 -1.75
C THR A 120 -1.22 -2.98 -1.62
N TYR A 121 -0.83 -2.51 -0.43
CA TYR A 121 -0.14 -1.22 -0.28
C TYR A 121 1.18 -1.20 -1.05
N HIS A 122 1.96 -2.27 -0.92
CA HIS A 122 3.19 -2.42 -1.69
C HIS A 122 2.93 -2.61 -3.19
N LEU A 123 1.92 -3.41 -3.55
CA LEU A 123 1.55 -3.71 -4.93
C LEU A 123 0.96 -2.49 -5.67
N MET A 124 0.39 -1.51 -4.97
CA MET A 124 -0.27 -0.37 -5.63
C MET A 124 0.65 0.43 -6.56
N GLN A 125 1.97 0.32 -6.44
CA GLN A 125 2.94 0.96 -7.33
C GLN A 125 2.74 0.58 -8.81
N TRP A 126 2.22 -0.63 -9.10
CA TRP A 126 1.89 -1.05 -10.46
C TRP A 126 0.63 -0.40 -11.03
N TYR A 127 -0.18 0.22 -10.18
CA TYR A 127 -1.50 0.76 -10.52
C TYR A 127 -1.61 2.27 -10.30
N MET A 128 -0.67 2.89 -9.60
CA MET A 128 -0.66 4.33 -9.32
C MET A 128 -0.65 5.14 -10.62
N PRO A 129 -1.25 6.35 -10.62
CA PRO A 129 -1.22 7.22 -11.81
C PRO A 129 0.20 7.48 -12.29
N ALA A 130 0.42 7.41 -13.61
CA ALA A 130 1.65 7.84 -14.27
C ALA A 130 1.54 9.34 -14.55
N ASP A 131 1.81 10.17 -13.54
CA ASP A 131 1.69 11.63 -13.62
C ASP A 131 2.94 12.33 -14.16
N GLY A 132 3.95 11.56 -14.60
CA GLY A 132 5.23 12.08 -15.10
C GLY A 132 6.12 12.77 -14.05
N ALA A 133 5.55 13.12 -12.91
CA ALA A 133 6.26 13.75 -11.77
C ALA A 133 6.66 12.72 -10.70
N SER A 134 5.98 11.57 -10.66
CA SER A 134 6.24 10.51 -9.68
C SER A 134 7.18 9.44 -10.23
N THR A 135 8.34 9.31 -9.62
CA THR A 135 9.26 8.17 -9.84
C THR A 135 8.83 6.91 -9.08
N GLN A 136 7.69 6.94 -8.41
CA GLN A 136 7.22 5.85 -7.52
C GLN A 136 6.19 4.94 -8.17
N THR A 137 5.79 5.18 -9.41
CA THR A 137 4.86 4.32 -10.15
C THR A 137 5.58 3.40 -11.13
N LEU A 138 5.06 2.20 -11.27
CA LEU A 138 5.43 1.22 -12.28
C LEU A 138 4.36 1.08 -13.38
N ASN A 139 3.28 1.85 -13.28
CA ASN A 139 2.21 1.84 -14.26
C ASN A 139 2.72 2.31 -15.62
N GLY A 140 2.48 1.50 -16.66
CA GLY A 140 2.99 1.76 -18.02
C GLY A 140 4.47 1.44 -18.24
N ALA A 141 5.17 0.89 -17.24
CA ALA A 141 6.56 0.49 -17.37
C ALA A 141 6.72 -0.71 -18.35
N ASN A 142 7.82 -0.75 -19.07
CA ASN A 142 8.22 -1.94 -19.81
C ASN A 142 8.95 -2.91 -18.85
N PHE A 143 8.18 -3.84 -18.26
CA PHE A 143 8.65 -4.78 -17.24
C PHE A 143 9.77 -5.69 -17.74
N GLU A 144 9.72 -6.15 -18.98
CA GLU A 144 10.75 -6.97 -19.60
C GLU A 144 12.05 -6.17 -19.80
N ALA A 145 11.94 -4.95 -20.34
CA ALA A 145 13.09 -4.08 -20.52
C ALA A 145 13.76 -3.70 -19.19
N LEU A 146 12.97 -3.56 -18.12
CA LEU A 146 13.45 -3.25 -16.77
C LEU A 146 13.91 -4.48 -15.99
N ASN A 147 13.57 -5.69 -16.44
CA ASN A 147 13.76 -6.95 -15.72
C ASN A 147 13.16 -6.91 -14.30
N ILE A 148 11.88 -6.55 -14.22
CA ILE A 148 11.07 -6.57 -12.99
C ILE A 148 9.80 -7.36 -13.24
N PRO A 149 9.18 -7.98 -12.22
CA PRO A 149 7.95 -8.74 -12.40
C PRO A 149 6.76 -7.84 -12.74
N THR A 150 5.79 -8.37 -13.50
CA THR A 150 4.46 -7.75 -13.63
C THR A 150 3.69 -7.85 -12.31
N ALA A 151 2.58 -7.13 -12.18
CA ALA A 151 1.71 -7.22 -11.00
C ALA A 151 1.19 -8.64 -10.78
N GLU A 152 0.81 -9.33 -11.85
CA GLU A 152 0.32 -10.72 -11.82
C GLU A 152 1.41 -11.69 -11.39
N GLU A 153 2.62 -11.56 -11.94
CA GLU A 153 3.76 -12.37 -11.53
C GLU A 153 4.11 -12.15 -10.05
N TYR A 154 4.09 -10.90 -9.61
CA TYR A 154 4.41 -10.51 -8.24
C TYR A 154 3.35 -11.02 -7.25
N THR A 155 2.08 -10.93 -7.62
CA THR A 155 0.97 -11.49 -6.84
C THR A 155 1.07 -13.01 -6.74
N ARG A 156 1.39 -13.70 -7.84
CA ARG A 156 1.59 -15.15 -7.82
C ARG A 156 2.73 -15.56 -6.89
N LEU A 157 3.85 -14.84 -6.89
CA LEU A 157 4.97 -15.09 -5.96
C LEU A 157 4.53 -14.93 -4.50
N TYR A 158 3.77 -13.88 -4.20
CA TYR A 158 3.22 -13.70 -2.85
C TYR A 158 2.32 -14.86 -2.44
N CYS A 159 1.39 -15.28 -3.30
CA CYS A 159 0.51 -16.41 -3.04
C CYS A 159 1.29 -17.71 -2.82
N GLN A 160 2.33 -17.97 -3.62
CA GLN A 160 3.20 -19.13 -3.43
C GLN A 160 3.88 -19.13 -2.07
N HIS A 161 4.45 -18.01 -1.63
CA HIS A 161 5.13 -17.89 -0.34
C HIS A 161 4.17 -17.92 0.86
N THR A 162 2.92 -17.51 0.69
CA THR A 162 1.89 -17.51 1.74
C THR A 162 0.92 -18.69 1.66
N GLN A 163 1.14 -19.64 0.72
CA GLN A 163 0.31 -20.84 0.50
C GLN A 163 -1.16 -20.51 0.24
N ARG A 164 -1.42 -19.39 -0.50
CA ARG A 164 -2.76 -18.98 -0.93
C ARG A 164 -3.01 -19.46 -2.36
N ASP A 165 -4.23 -19.90 -2.64
CA ASP A 165 -4.65 -20.28 -4.00
C ASP A 165 -4.81 -19.06 -4.93
N GLY A 166 -4.97 -17.86 -4.35
CA GLY A 166 -5.14 -16.59 -5.03
C GLY A 166 -5.52 -15.48 -4.05
N ILE A 167 -5.83 -14.32 -4.60
CA ILE A 167 -6.35 -13.18 -3.83
C ILE A 167 -7.70 -12.79 -4.43
N GLU A 168 -8.76 -13.12 -3.73
CA GLU A 168 -10.09 -12.63 -4.03
C GLU A 168 -10.19 -11.13 -3.69
N ASN A 169 -11.13 -10.44 -4.32
CA ASN A 169 -11.39 -9.01 -4.04
C ASN A 169 -10.16 -8.08 -4.19
N MET A 170 -9.19 -8.43 -5.05
CA MET A 170 -7.98 -7.63 -5.28
C MET A 170 -8.32 -6.17 -5.59
N ASP A 171 -9.33 -5.93 -6.41
CA ASP A 171 -9.76 -4.58 -6.81
C ASP A 171 -10.24 -3.75 -5.59
N TYR A 172 -10.88 -4.39 -4.60
CA TYR A 172 -11.23 -3.73 -3.33
C TYR A 172 -9.98 -3.27 -2.58
N TYR A 173 -8.98 -4.15 -2.42
CA TYR A 173 -7.77 -3.83 -1.67
C TYR A 173 -6.91 -2.76 -2.35
N ILE A 174 -6.86 -2.76 -3.69
CA ILE A 174 -6.20 -1.69 -4.47
C ILE A 174 -6.96 -0.36 -4.27
N SER A 175 -8.30 -0.37 -4.40
CA SER A 175 -9.14 0.80 -4.15
C SER A 175 -8.89 1.39 -2.76
N TYR A 176 -8.90 0.55 -1.72
CA TYR A 176 -8.62 0.95 -0.35
C TYR A 176 -7.24 1.60 -0.19
N ASN A 177 -6.19 1.04 -0.79
CA ASN A 177 -4.85 1.59 -0.64
C ASN A 177 -4.65 2.90 -1.44
N MET A 178 -5.31 3.08 -2.58
CA MET A 178 -5.36 4.36 -3.29
C MET A 178 -6.06 5.44 -2.46
N PHE A 179 -7.20 5.11 -1.84
CA PHE A 179 -7.90 5.97 -0.88
C PHE A 179 -7.00 6.35 0.31
N ARG A 180 -6.34 5.35 0.92
CA ARG A 180 -5.42 5.55 2.03
C ARG A 180 -4.28 6.51 1.65
N LEU A 181 -3.64 6.30 0.50
CA LEU A 181 -2.54 7.14 0.04
C LEU A 181 -3.02 8.56 -0.28
N ALA A 182 -4.19 8.72 -0.91
CA ALA A 182 -4.81 10.02 -1.13
C ALA A 182 -5.05 10.76 0.20
N GLY A 183 -5.56 10.06 1.23
CA GLY A 183 -5.76 10.62 2.58
C GLY A 183 -4.43 11.01 3.26
N ILE A 184 -3.36 10.24 3.08
CA ILE A 184 -2.02 10.58 3.58
C ILE A 184 -1.51 11.87 2.93
N LEU A 185 -1.58 11.97 1.59
CA LEU A 185 -1.13 13.15 0.85
C LEU A 185 -1.97 14.38 1.20
N GLN A 186 -3.29 14.25 1.31
CA GLN A 186 -4.16 15.34 1.76
C GLN A 186 -3.78 15.83 3.16
N GLY A 187 -3.40 14.93 4.07
CA GLY A 187 -2.88 15.30 5.39
C GLY A 187 -1.59 16.14 5.33
N ILE A 188 -0.72 15.88 4.34
CA ILE A 188 0.47 16.70 4.07
C ILE A 188 0.05 18.10 3.57
N VAL A 189 -0.89 18.16 2.63
CA VAL A 189 -1.45 19.41 2.10
C VAL A 189 -2.12 20.24 3.20
N GLY A 190 -2.88 19.58 4.10
CA GLY A 190 -3.48 20.25 5.26
C GLY A 190 -2.44 20.92 6.17
N ARG A 191 -1.31 20.27 6.41
CA ARG A 191 -0.19 20.86 7.17
C ARG A 191 0.43 22.07 6.48
N VAL A 192 0.46 22.10 5.14
CA VAL A 192 0.88 23.30 4.38
C VAL A 192 -0.10 24.44 4.61
N ARG A 193 -1.41 24.18 4.47
CA ARG A 193 -2.48 25.15 4.76
C ARG A 193 -2.33 25.75 6.16
N ASP A 194 -2.03 24.92 7.15
CA ASP A 194 -1.94 25.31 8.58
C ASP A 194 -0.57 25.87 8.96
N GLY A 195 0.36 26.00 8.00
CA GLY A 195 1.71 26.56 8.23
C GLY A 195 2.63 25.68 9.07
N THR A 196 2.33 24.38 9.21
CA THR A 196 3.08 23.41 10.02
C THR A 196 3.90 22.40 9.19
N ALA A 197 3.92 22.55 7.87
CA ALA A 197 4.69 21.68 6.98
C ALA A 197 6.19 21.98 7.05
N SER A 198 7.00 20.94 7.19
CA SER A 198 8.47 21.05 7.27
C SER A 198 9.18 21.03 5.89
N ASN A 199 8.45 20.77 4.79
CA ASN A 199 9.04 20.56 3.48
C ASN A 199 8.41 21.49 2.41
N ALA A 200 9.26 22.21 1.66
CA ALA A 200 8.84 23.11 0.57
C ALA A 200 8.10 22.37 -0.59
N HIS A 201 8.35 21.07 -0.76
CA HIS A 201 7.67 20.26 -1.80
C HIS A 201 6.29 19.72 -1.36
N ALA A 202 5.89 19.96 -0.12
CA ALA A 202 4.63 19.45 0.41
C ALA A 202 3.40 20.01 -0.36
N ALA A 203 3.47 21.22 -0.89
CA ALA A 203 2.39 21.81 -1.69
C ALA A 203 2.13 21.05 -3.00
N ALA A 204 3.17 20.49 -3.63
CA ALA A 204 3.03 19.71 -4.86
C ALA A 204 2.28 18.38 -4.66
N MET A 205 2.08 17.95 -3.40
CA MET A 205 1.30 16.74 -3.09
C MET A 205 -0.19 16.94 -3.37
N ALA A 206 -0.68 18.19 -3.39
CA ALA A 206 -2.09 18.52 -3.66
C ALA A 206 -2.54 17.97 -5.03
N ASP A 207 -1.72 18.13 -6.06
CA ASP A 207 -2.04 17.72 -7.43
C ASP A 207 -2.14 16.19 -7.59
N ARG A 208 -1.63 15.43 -6.61
CA ARG A 208 -1.64 13.96 -6.63
C ARG A 208 -2.86 13.35 -5.93
N VAL A 209 -3.55 14.10 -5.08
CA VAL A 209 -4.68 13.56 -4.28
C VAL A 209 -5.81 13.09 -5.19
N LYS A 210 -6.29 13.97 -6.08
CA LYS A 210 -7.40 13.64 -6.99
C LYS A 210 -7.07 12.49 -7.94
N PRO A 211 -5.93 12.44 -8.65
CA PRO A 211 -5.59 11.30 -9.50
C PRO A 211 -5.56 9.97 -8.76
N LEU A 212 -5.08 9.92 -7.52
CA LEU A 212 -5.11 8.71 -6.69
C LEU A 212 -6.55 8.32 -6.33
N ALA A 213 -7.38 9.28 -5.93
CA ALA A 213 -8.79 9.04 -5.66
C ALA A 213 -9.55 8.53 -6.89
N ASP A 214 -9.27 9.08 -8.07
CA ASP A 214 -9.88 8.65 -9.33
C ASP A 214 -9.50 7.19 -9.67
N VAL A 215 -8.23 6.81 -9.49
CA VAL A 215 -7.80 5.41 -9.64
C VAL A 215 -8.45 4.53 -8.58
N GLY A 216 -8.53 4.98 -7.33
CA GLY A 216 -9.23 4.28 -6.26
C GLY A 216 -10.69 4.00 -6.60
N TRP A 217 -11.40 5.02 -7.13
CA TRP A 217 -12.79 4.86 -7.56
C TRP A 217 -12.93 3.94 -8.77
N HIS A 218 -12.02 4.01 -9.74
CA HIS A 218 -12.00 3.06 -10.86
C HIS A 218 -11.93 1.60 -10.37
N TYR A 219 -11.07 1.30 -9.37
CA TYR A 219 -10.98 -0.05 -8.81
C TYR A 219 -12.19 -0.40 -7.93
N ALA A 220 -12.80 0.56 -7.26
CA ALA A 220 -14.09 0.35 -6.58
C ALA A 220 -15.19 -0.06 -7.58
N GLN A 221 -15.27 0.57 -8.74
CA GLN A 221 -16.21 0.21 -9.82
C GLN A 221 -15.95 -1.20 -10.34
N LYS A 222 -14.70 -1.60 -10.54
CA LYS A 222 -14.35 -2.99 -10.89
C LYS A 222 -14.77 -3.99 -9.80
N ALA A 223 -14.76 -3.57 -8.54
CA ALA A 223 -15.24 -4.36 -7.41
C ALA A 223 -16.76 -4.26 -7.17
N GLY A 224 -17.53 -3.60 -8.07
CA GLY A 224 -18.97 -3.54 -8.05
C GLY A 224 -19.59 -2.23 -7.56
N ALA A 225 -18.81 -1.16 -7.39
CA ALA A 225 -19.37 0.17 -7.12
C ALA A 225 -20.12 0.71 -8.35
N VAL A 226 -21.20 1.46 -8.13
CA VAL A 226 -22.06 2.10 -9.14
C VAL A 226 -22.07 3.61 -8.98
#